data_2c8ffc45cbb97119b56ffbf240f7220f
#
_entry.id   2c8ffc45cbb97119b56ffbf240f7220f
#
_cell.length_a   1.000
_cell.length_b   1.000
_cell.length_c   1.000
_cell.angle_alpha   90.00
_cell.angle_beta   90.00
_cell.angle_gamma   90.00
#
_symmetry.space_group_name_H-M   'P 1'
#
loop_
_entity.id
_entity.type
_entity.pdbx_description
1 polymer ?
#
loop_
_entity_poly.entity_id
_entity_poly.type
_entity_poly.pdbx_seq_one_letter_code
_entity_poly.pdbx_strand_id
1 'polypeptide(L)'
;MKPAIPICFALCALALRADAGWFWQKKPTPTPTPVRKALPPPTPSPEPTPIPTPRQLVALAVYDEETSVRLQIFLDNHQFGPGKIDGRMGEFFGKALVAYKKANGMPPTGAVDQEFLAQVPQPYTTYTITTDDLKFVGEVASTPSAQAKLKAMPYSSLLEYVAERYHASEDFLRKLNPGIDLEKLQVGDTVKVPNVQPFEIGQLSEEFIPANPAFASRQIFVDTHENFLEVRDGEKLVAEFPITPGSKTLPAPIGVWKILGIATMPWFRHDEGVLMHGVRTDDFYNIPPGPNNPVGILWMGLNKPGIGIHGTNNPETIGRASSHGCIRTANWDAARLKDLVSPGTTVTIF
;
A
#
# COMPACT_ATOMS: atom_id res chain seq x y z
N MET A 1 -13.50 -75.21 3.87
CA MET A 1 -13.23 -76.08 2.72
C MET A 1 -12.34 -75.34 1.75
N LYS A 2 -11.11 -75.80 1.63
CA LYS A 2 -10.16 -75.47 0.56
C LYS A 2 -10.45 -76.28 -0.67
N PRO A 3 -10.03 -75.93 -1.91
CA PRO A 3 -8.68 -76.25 -2.40
C PRO A 3 -8.09 -75.11 -3.22
N ALA A 4 -6.82 -74.71 -3.23
CA ALA A 4 -5.56 -75.42 -3.62
C ALA A 4 -5.33 -75.47 -5.15
N ILE A 5 -4.44 -74.56 -5.66
CA ILE A 5 -3.21 -74.68 -6.49
C ILE A 5 -3.29 -75.49 -7.83
N PRO A 6 -2.58 -75.16 -8.97
CA PRO A 6 -1.15 -75.22 -8.98
C PRO A 6 -0.37 -74.19 -9.86
N ILE A 7 0.91 -74.15 -9.51
CA ILE A 7 2.14 -73.64 -10.10
C ILE A 7 2.45 -74.25 -11.48
N CYS A 8 3.00 -73.48 -12.42
CA CYS A 8 3.84 -74.03 -13.47
C CYS A 8 5.09 -73.11 -13.71
N PHE A 9 6.24 -73.69 -13.41
CA PHE A 9 7.57 -73.24 -13.75
C PHE A 9 7.86 -73.51 -15.23
N ALA A 10 8.54 -72.62 -15.92
CA ALA A 10 9.39 -72.97 -17.04
C ALA A 10 10.62 -72.03 -17.07
N LEU A 11 11.73 -72.63 -16.71
CA LEU A 11 13.08 -72.10 -17.02
C LEU A 11 13.35 -72.28 -18.52
N CYS A 12 14.00 -71.31 -19.15
CA CYS A 12 14.96 -71.57 -20.20
C CYS A 12 16.07 -70.52 -20.18
N ALA A 13 17.28 -71.03 -20.19
CA ALA A 13 18.54 -70.33 -20.01
C ALA A 13 19.22 -70.03 -21.39
N LEU A 14 20.20 -69.11 -21.28
CA LEU A 14 21.38 -68.95 -22.14
C LEU A 14 21.23 -68.29 -23.53
N ALA A 15 21.84 -67.10 -23.69
CA ALA A 15 23.10 -66.97 -24.41
C ALA A 15 23.69 -65.54 -24.28
N LEU A 16 24.90 -65.48 -23.78
CA LEU A 16 25.80 -64.31 -23.86
C LEU A 16 26.16 -64.04 -25.33
N ARG A 17 26.02 -62.79 -25.77
CA ARG A 17 26.90 -62.20 -26.78
C ARG A 17 27.19 -60.76 -26.38
N ALA A 18 28.46 -60.49 -26.11
CA ALA A 18 29.04 -59.16 -25.99
C ALA A 18 29.16 -58.58 -27.39
N ASP A 19 28.54 -57.44 -27.64
CA ASP A 19 28.89 -56.57 -28.74
C ASP A 19 29.12 -55.14 -28.17
N ALA A 20 30.38 -54.73 -28.27
CA ALA A 20 30.83 -53.40 -27.92
C ALA A 20 30.31 -52.41 -28.98
N GLY A 21 29.18 -51.81 -28.70
CA GLY A 21 28.64 -50.70 -29.50
C GLY A 21 29.12 -49.37 -28.91
N TRP A 22 29.96 -48.67 -29.62
CA TRP A 22 30.35 -47.28 -29.32
C TRP A 22 29.10 -46.38 -29.27
N PHE A 23 28.70 -45.99 -28.06
CA PHE A 23 27.72 -44.93 -27.87
C PHE A 23 28.36 -43.58 -28.17
N TRP A 24 28.09 -43.04 -29.33
CA TRP A 24 28.27 -41.62 -29.64
C TRP A 24 27.28 -40.84 -28.81
N GLN A 25 27.73 -40.28 -27.68
CA GLN A 25 26.97 -39.27 -26.97
C GLN A 25 26.89 -38.02 -27.86
N LYS A 26 25.72 -37.79 -28.47
CA LYS A 26 25.43 -36.50 -29.08
C LYS A 26 25.52 -35.43 -27.98
N LYS A 27 26.50 -34.54 -28.11
CA LYS A 27 26.54 -33.31 -27.26
C LYS A 27 25.20 -32.61 -27.42
N PRO A 28 24.56 -32.14 -26.31
CA PRO A 28 23.35 -31.36 -26.42
C PRO A 28 23.64 -30.10 -27.21
N THR A 29 22.83 -29.85 -28.23
CA THR A 29 22.87 -28.60 -29.01
C THR A 29 22.61 -27.45 -28.05
N PRO A 30 23.45 -26.43 -27.99
CA PRO A 30 23.21 -25.29 -27.09
C PRO A 30 21.86 -24.64 -27.47
N THR A 31 20.96 -24.58 -26.53
CA THR A 31 19.69 -23.83 -26.66
C THR A 31 20.04 -22.38 -27.00
N PRO A 32 19.50 -21.79 -28.06
CA PRO A 32 19.80 -20.40 -28.40
C PRO A 32 19.39 -19.51 -27.23
N THR A 33 20.34 -18.77 -26.68
CA THR A 33 20.09 -17.73 -25.67
C THR A 33 19.06 -16.77 -26.25
N PRO A 34 17.94 -16.48 -25.54
CA PRO A 34 16.95 -15.53 -26.02
C PRO A 34 17.64 -14.18 -26.25
N VAL A 35 17.65 -13.72 -27.47
CA VAL A 35 18.14 -12.39 -27.84
C VAL A 35 17.26 -11.38 -27.11
N ARG A 36 17.82 -10.73 -26.10
CA ARG A 36 17.18 -9.66 -25.38
C ARG A 36 16.88 -8.55 -26.40
N LYS A 37 15.59 -8.42 -26.79
CA LYS A 37 15.15 -7.28 -27.58
C LYS A 37 15.58 -6.01 -26.87
N ALA A 38 16.41 -5.20 -27.52
CA ALA A 38 16.79 -3.90 -27.00
C ALA A 38 15.51 -3.11 -26.70
N LEU A 39 15.42 -2.59 -25.47
CA LEU A 39 14.37 -1.65 -25.12
C LEU A 39 14.43 -0.48 -26.09
N PRO A 40 13.28 0.02 -26.59
CA PRO A 40 13.25 1.22 -27.40
C PRO A 40 13.96 2.37 -26.65
N PRO A 41 14.61 3.29 -27.35
CA PRO A 41 15.23 4.45 -26.72
C PRO A 41 14.20 5.19 -25.86
N PRO A 42 14.61 5.76 -24.73
CA PRO A 42 13.70 6.48 -23.85
C PRO A 42 13.00 7.58 -24.66
N THR A 43 11.67 7.58 -24.64
CA THR A 43 10.87 8.66 -25.20
C THR A 43 11.34 9.98 -24.57
N PRO A 44 11.48 11.08 -25.31
CA PRO A 44 11.87 12.36 -24.76
C PRO A 44 10.97 12.68 -23.57
N SER A 45 11.59 13.06 -22.46
CA SER A 45 10.90 13.47 -21.22
C SER A 45 9.92 14.59 -21.57
N PRO A 46 8.65 14.54 -21.13
CA PRO A 46 7.75 15.67 -21.30
C PRO A 46 8.38 16.91 -20.65
N GLU A 47 8.05 18.09 -21.18
CA GLU A 47 8.47 19.35 -20.56
C GLU A 47 8.19 19.32 -19.04
N PRO A 48 9.13 19.82 -18.23
CA PRO A 48 8.97 19.77 -16.78
C PRO A 48 7.71 20.56 -16.39
N THR A 49 6.71 19.85 -15.88
CA THR A 49 5.54 20.48 -15.27
C THR A 49 6.04 21.37 -14.12
N PRO A 50 5.51 22.60 -13.96
CA PRO A 50 5.94 23.49 -12.88
C PRO A 50 5.82 22.79 -11.51
N ILE A 51 6.92 22.77 -10.77
CA ILE A 51 6.95 22.26 -9.39
C ILE A 51 6.04 23.16 -8.54
N PRO A 52 5.14 22.57 -7.73
CA PRO A 52 4.29 23.36 -6.84
C PRO A 52 5.13 24.27 -5.92
N THR A 53 4.63 25.49 -5.70
CA THR A 53 5.31 26.44 -4.81
C THR A 53 5.35 25.88 -3.38
N PRO A 54 6.48 26.03 -2.66
CA PRO A 54 6.58 25.61 -1.26
C PRO A 54 5.43 26.17 -0.41
N ARG A 55 4.95 25.36 0.51
CA ARG A 55 3.81 25.70 1.38
C ARG A 55 4.26 26.72 2.42
N GLN A 56 3.43 27.74 2.62
CA GLN A 56 3.60 28.60 3.79
C GLN A 56 3.00 27.89 5.01
N LEU A 57 3.80 27.82 6.08
CA LEU A 57 3.29 27.40 7.38
C LEU A 57 2.26 28.44 7.85
N VAL A 58 1.06 28.00 8.14
CA VAL A 58 0.01 28.84 8.69
C VAL A 58 -0.24 28.45 10.14
N ALA A 59 -0.44 29.48 11.00
CA ALA A 59 -0.85 29.23 12.38
C ALA A 59 -2.25 28.58 12.38
N LEU A 60 -2.37 27.43 13.06
CA LEU A 60 -3.65 26.75 13.23
C LEU A 60 -4.44 27.42 14.37
N ALA A 61 -5.73 27.60 14.16
CA ALA A 61 -6.62 27.94 15.25
C ALA A 61 -6.72 26.76 16.23
N VAL A 62 -6.91 27.02 17.50
CA VAL A 62 -7.07 25.99 18.53
C VAL A 62 -8.55 25.62 18.62
N TYR A 63 -8.84 24.33 18.45
CA TYR A 63 -10.17 23.76 18.62
C TYR A 63 -10.15 22.70 19.72
N ASP A 64 -11.31 22.40 20.30
CA ASP A 64 -11.46 21.24 21.17
C ASP A 64 -11.25 19.93 20.38
N GLU A 65 -11.10 18.83 21.11
CA GLU A 65 -10.83 17.52 20.50
C GLU A 65 -11.97 17.07 19.58
N GLU A 66 -13.22 17.26 19.98
CA GLU A 66 -14.36 16.85 19.17
C GLU A 66 -14.42 17.62 17.84
N THR A 67 -14.24 18.94 17.89
CA THR A 67 -14.15 19.77 16.68
C THR A 67 -12.97 19.37 15.81
N SER A 68 -11.81 19.04 16.43
CA SER A 68 -10.64 18.57 15.71
C SER A 68 -10.91 17.24 14.99
N VAL A 69 -11.57 16.27 15.64
CA VAL A 69 -11.99 15.00 15.03
C VAL A 69 -12.95 15.25 13.86
N ARG A 70 -13.95 16.12 14.05
CA ARG A 70 -14.90 16.47 12.99
C ARG A 70 -14.19 17.04 11.76
N LEU A 71 -13.23 17.93 11.95
CA LEU A 71 -12.45 18.52 10.88
C LEU A 71 -11.53 17.50 10.20
N GLN A 72 -10.90 16.59 10.97
CA GLN A 72 -10.12 15.49 10.40
C GLN A 72 -11.00 14.60 9.51
N ILE A 73 -12.18 14.19 9.99
CA ILE A 73 -13.14 13.39 9.21
C ILE A 73 -13.58 14.12 7.94
N PHE A 74 -13.86 15.42 8.06
CA PHE A 74 -14.26 16.22 6.90
C PHE A 74 -13.19 16.22 5.81
N LEU A 75 -11.94 16.50 6.17
CA LEU A 75 -10.82 16.53 5.24
C LEU A 75 -10.56 15.15 4.63
N ASP A 76 -10.58 14.11 5.46
CA ASP A 76 -10.40 12.73 5.03
C ASP A 76 -11.46 12.30 4.01
N ASN A 77 -12.74 12.58 4.27
CA ASN A 77 -13.83 12.27 3.35
C ASN A 77 -13.75 13.06 2.03
N HIS A 78 -13.02 14.19 2.00
CA HIS A 78 -12.81 15.00 0.80
C HIS A 78 -11.49 14.71 0.09
N GLN A 79 -10.81 13.60 0.39
CA GLN A 79 -9.54 13.19 -0.22
C GLN A 79 -8.34 14.09 0.15
N PHE A 80 -8.43 14.83 1.24
CA PHE A 80 -7.33 15.61 1.81
C PHE A 80 -6.91 14.97 3.13
N GLY A 81 -6.00 14.00 3.06
CA GLY A 81 -5.60 13.17 4.19
C GLY A 81 -4.99 13.98 5.36
N PRO A 82 -5.65 14.06 6.51
CA PRO A 82 -5.12 14.74 7.69
C PRO A 82 -4.11 13.88 8.47
N GLY A 83 -3.76 12.70 7.93
CA GLY A 83 -3.16 11.59 8.66
C GLY A 83 -4.23 10.77 9.37
N LYS A 84 -3.83 9.98 10.36
CA LYS A 84 -4.80 9.23 11.17
C LYS A 84 -5.69 10.17 12.00
N ILE A 85 -6.91 9.73 12.22
CA ILE A 85 -7.86 10.46 13.05
C ILE A 85 -7.54 10.17 14.52
N ASP A 86 -7.14 11.21 15.25
CA ASP A 86 -6.69 11.13 16.64
C ASP A 86 -7.13 12.31 17.51
N GLY A 87 -7.90 13.26 16.94
CA GLY A 87 -8.35 14.48 17.58
C GLY A 87 -7.25 15.53 17.80
N ARG A 88 -6.06 15.36 17.20
CA ARG A 88 -4.94 16.27 17.33
C ARG A 88 -4.75 17.09 16.06
N MET A 89 -4.59 18.37 16.23
CA MET A 89 -4.31 19.30 15.13
C MET A 89 -2.80 19.32 14.83
N GLY A 90 -2.30 18.21 14.27
CA GLY A 90 -0.91 18.07 13.90
C GLY A 90 -0.53 18.77 12.58
N GLU A 91 0.71 18.59 12.17
CA GLU A 91 1.26 19.18 10.94
C GLU A 91 0.46 18.74 9.70
N PHE A 92 0.15 17.44 9.57
CA PHE A 92 -0.61 16.92 8.45
C PHE A 92 -2.02 17.49 8.37
N PHE A 93 -2.69 17.63 9.51
CA PHE A 93 -3.99 18.29 9.57
C PHE A 93 -3.93 19.71 9.01
N GLY A 94 -2.95 20.50 9.47
CA GLY A 94 -2.79 21.88 9.01
C GLY A 94 -2.53 22.00 7.51
N LYS A 95 -1.68 21.13 6.98
CA LYS A 95 -1.37 21.06 5.54
C LYS A 95 -2.60 20.66 4.71
N ALA A 96 -3.32 19.63 5.13
CA ALA A 96 -4.55 19.16 4.48
C ALA A 96 -5.64 20.24 4.48
N LEU A 97 -5.82 20.95 5.59
CA LEU A 97 -6.80 22.05 5.67
C LEU A 97 -6.47 23.18 4.69
N VAL A 98 -5.21 23.60 4.62
CA VAL A 98 -4.76 24.65 3.70
C VAL A 98 -4.92 24.20 2.25
N ALA A 99 -4.56 22.96 1.94
CA ALA A 99 -4.69 22.38 0.60
C ALA A 99 -6.16 22.29 0.16
N TYR A 100 -7.03 21.79 1.04
CA TYR A 100 -8.47 21.75 0.78
C TYR A 100 -9.04 23.13 0.48
N LYS A 101 -8.70 24.13 1.30
CA LYS A 101 -9.16 25.51 1.09
C LYS A 101 -8.69 26.08 -0.24
N LYS A 102 -7.41 25.91 -0.57
CA LYS A 102 -6.86 26.34 -1.87
C LYS A 102 -7.57 25.69 -3.04
N ALA A 103 -7.80 24.37 -2.96
CA ALA A 103 -8.48 23.60 -4.01
C ALA A 103 -9.91 24.07 -4.25
N ASN A 104 -10.55 24.66 -3.22
CA ASN A 104 -11.93 25.15 -3.25
C ASN A 104 -12.04 26.68 -3.30
N GLY A 105 -10.96 27.40 -3.62
CA GLY A 105 -10.98 28.87 -3.78
C GLY A 105 -11.20 29.64 -2.47
N MET A 106 -10.98 29.00 -1.31
CA MET A 106 -11.10 29.63 0.00
C MET A 106 -9.78 30.25 0.45
N PRO A 107 -9.81 31.27 1.31
CA PRO A 107 -8.59 31.80 1.91
C PRO A 107 -7.77 30.70 2.63
N PRO A 108 -6.48 30.49 2.29
CA PRO A 108 -5.68 29.37 2.80
C PRO A 108 -5.16 29.63 4.22
N THR A 109 -6.09 29.78 5.16
CA THR A 109 -5.80 30.04 6.60
C THR A 109 -5.94 28.75 7.42
N GLY A 110 -5.30 28.70 8.58
CA GLY A 110 -5.41 27.60 9.53
C GLY A 110 -6.67 27.65 10.43
N ALA A 111 -7.61 28.51 10.14
CA ALA A 111 -8.87 28.65 10.88
C ALA A 111 -10.07 28.36 9.97
N VAL A 112 -11.15 27.87 10.53
CA VAL A 112 -12.45 27.68 9.88
C VAL A 112 -13.49 28.56 10.56
N ASP A 113 -14.48 29.04 9.81
CA ASP A 113 -15.60 29.80 10.32
C ASP A 113 -16.79 28.89 10.71
N GLN A 114 -17.85 29.49 11.21
CA GLN A 114 -19.04 28.76 11.66
C GLN A 114 -19.81 28.12 10.48
N GLU A 115 -19.78 28.76 9.31
CA GLU A 115 -20.41 28.22 8.10
C GLU A 115 -19.71 26.95 7.63
N PHE A 116 -18.37 26.94 7.67
CA PHE A 116 -17.59 25.74 7.39
C PHE A 116 -17.89 24.62 8.42
N LEU A 117 -17.89 24.96 9.73
CA LEU A 117 -18.18 24.01 10.81
C LEU A 117 -19.59 23.40 10.71
N ALA A 118 -20.55 24.13 10.18
CA ALA A 118 -21.92 23.63 9.99
C ALA A 118 -22.00 22.48 8.96
N GLN A 119 -21.03 22.38 8.04
CA GLN A 119 -20.96 21.35 7.01
C GLN A 119 -20.23 20.09 7.49
N VAL A 120 -19.57 20.15 8.63
CA VAL A 120 -18.71 19.07 9.14
C VAL A 120 -19.57 17.99 9.81
N PRO A 121 -19.34 16.69 9.52
CA PRO A 121 -20.16 15.61 10.03
C PRO A 121 -20.08 15.43 11.55
N GLN A 122 -21.01 14.65 12.09
CA GLN A 122 -20.90 14.19 13.48
C GLN A 122 -19.62 13.37 13.65
N PRO A 123 -18.89 13.53 14.78
CA PRO A 123 -17.54 12.98 14.91
C PRO A 123 -17.50 11.47 15.07
N TYR A 124 -18.55 10.86 15.60
CA TYR A 124 -18.50 9.46 15.99
C TYR A 124 -19.72 8.68 15.53
N THR A 125 -19.48 7.41 15.27
CA THR A 125 -20.49 6.36 15.07
C THR A 125 -20.11 5.14 15.88
N THR A 126 -20.85 4.05 15.72
CA THR A 126 -20.54 2.76 16.35
C THR A 126 -20.33 1.68 15.28
N TYR A 127 -19.46 0.73 15.59
CA TYR A 127 -19.23 -0.46 14.80
C TYR A 127 -19.40 -1.71 15.66
N THR A 128 -20.16 -2.68 15.17
CA THR A 128 -20.31 -3.96 15.84
C THR A 128 -19.49 -5.02 15.11
N ILE A 129 -18.62 -5.70 15.84
CA ILE A 129 -17.75 -6.75 15.30
C ILE A 129 -18.62 -7.91 14.81
N THR A 130 -18.37 -8.35 13.59
CA THR A 130 -19.09 -9.43 12.94
C THR A 130 -18.24 -10.70 12.79
N THR A 131 -18.87 -11.83 12.50
CA THR A 131 -18.15 -13.06 12.19
C THR A 131 -17.29 -12.94 10.92
N ASP A 132 -17.69 -12.08 9.99
CA ASP A 132 -16.94 -11.86 8.75
C ASP A 132 -15.62 -11.13 8.98
N ASP A 133 -15.52 -10.32 10.01
CA ASP A 133 -14.29 -9.59 10.35
C ASP A 133 -13.15 -10.52 10.78
N LEU A 134 -13.50 -11.68 11.36
CA LEU A 134 -12.52 -12.70 11.76
C LEU A 134 -11.70 -13.24 10.59
N LYS A 135 -12.19 -13.10 9.34
CA LYS A 135 -11.46 -13.53 8.13
C LYS A 135 -10.22 -12.67 7.87
N PHE A 136 -10.19 -11.46 8.40
CA PHE A 136 -9.12 -10.50 8.17
C PHE A 136 -8.08 -10.48 9.30
N VAL A 137 -8.31 -11.21 10.39
CA VAL A 137 -7.44 -11.24 11.58
C VAL A 137 -6.78 -12.61 11.70
N GLY A 138 -5.50 -12.62 12.08
CA GLY A 138 -4.76 -13.87 12.25
C GLY A 138 -3.34 -13.68 12.73
N GLU A 139 -2.55 -14.74 12.63
CA GLU A 139 -1.14 -14.72 13.02
C GLU A 139 -0.32 -13.87 12.04
N VAL A 140 0.50 -12.98 12.57
CA VAL A 140 1.50 -12.20 11.83
C VAL A 140 2.89 -12.60 12.28
N ALA A 141 3.67 -13.16 11.36
CA ALA A 141 5.04 -13.56 11.64
C ALA A 141 5.99 -12.35 11.59
N SER A 142 7.06 -12.38 12.42
CA SER A 142 7.99 -11.26 12.56
C SER A 142 9.15 -11.28 11.58
N THR A 143 9.46 -12.43 10.94
CA THR A 143 10.59 -12.56 10.00
C THR A 143 10.13 -12.81 8.58
N PRO A 144 10.83 -12.31 7.56
CA PRO A 144 10.47 -12.54 6.14
C PRO A 144 10.34 -14.02 5.78
N SER A 145 11.23 -14.85 6.32
CA SER A 145 11.20 -16.31 6.13
C SER A 145 9.95 -16.98 6.71
N ALA A 146 9.45 -16.48 7.85
CA ALA A 146 8.22 -16.99 8.45
C ALA A 146 6.98 -16.41 7.76
N GLN A 147 7.01 -15.13 7.41
CA GLN A 147 5.94 -14.46 6.64
C GLN A 147 5.68 -15.16 5.30
N ALA A 148 6.74 -15.55 4.58
CA ALA A 148 6.62 -16.27 3.31
C ALA A 148 5.94 -17.66 3.40
N LYS A 149 5.77 -18.20 4.62
CA LYS A 149 5.06 -19.46 4.86
C LYS A 149 3.57 -19.28 5.16
N LEU A 150 3.14 -18.06 5.40
CA LEU A 150 1.74 -17.72 5.64
C LEU A 150 0.95 -17.77 4.32
N LYS A 151 -0.37 -17.90 4.42
CA LYS A 151 -1.27 -17.81 3.26
C LYS A 151 -1.66 -16.38 2.92
N ALA A 152 -1.61 -15.49 3.93
CA ALA A 152 -1.91 -14.07 3.83
C ALA A 152 -1.18 -13.34 4.96
N MET A 153 -1.09 -12.01 4.85
CA MET A 153 -0.61 -11.11 5.90
C MET A 153 -1.80 -10.38 6.53
N PRO A 154 -2.55 -11.04 7.46
CA PRO A 154 -3.76 -10.48 8.05
C PRO A 154 -3.44 -9.38 9.06
N TYR A 155 -4.45 -8.69 9.58
CA TYR A 155 -4.33 -7.90 10.80
C TYR A 155 -3.98 -8.81 11.98
N SER A 156 -3.18 -8.30 12.92
CA SER A 156 -2.78 -9.04 14.13
C SER A 156 -3.88 -9.12 15.19
N SER A 157 -4.84 -8.19 15.14
CA SER A 157 -5.94 -8.10 16.10
C SER A 157 -7.19 -7.44 15.51
N LEU A 158 -8.33 -7.62 16.16
CA LEU A 158 -9.55 -6.88 15.83
C LEU A 158 -9.41 -5.39 16.10
N LEU A 159 -8.59 -4.98 17.08
CA LEU A 159 -8.30 -3.58 17.33
C LEU A 159 -7.58 -2.94 16.15
N GLU A 160 -6.52 -3.58 15.63
CA GLU A 160 -5.80 -3.12 14.45
C GLU A 160 -6.73 -3.04 13.22
N TYR A 161 -7.55 -4.06 13.00
CA TYR A 161 -8.54 -4.07 11.93
C TYR A 161 -9.51 -2.89 12.02
N VAL A 162 -10.09 -2.65 13.19
CA VAL A 162 -11.03 -1.53 13.39
C VAL A 162 -10.33 -0.18 13.28
N ALA A 163 -9.11 -0.06 13.79
CA ALA A 163 -8.31 1.16 13.70
C ALA A 163 -8.04 1.54 12.24
N GLU A 164 -7.56 0.60 11.43
CA GLU A 164 -7.30 0.86 10.02
C GLU A 164 -8.60 1.09 9.23
N ARG A 165 -9.65 0.31 9.51
CA ARG A 165 -10.96 0.47 8.88
C ARG A 165 -11.54 1.88 9.04
N TYR A 166 -11.33 2.52 10.21
CA TYR A 166 -11.84 3.84 10.54
C TYR A 166 -10.75 4.92 10.57
N HIS A 167 -9.61 4.67 9.94
CA HIS A 167 -8.49 5.60 9.76
C HIS A 167 -7.99 6.21 11.09
N ALA A 168 -8.17 5.50 12.18
CA ALA A 168 -7.88 5.98 13.54
C ALA A 168 -6.57 5.40 14.07
N SER A 169 -5.98 6.06 15.06
CA SER A 169 -4.96 5.41 15.87
C SER A 169 -5.60 4.47 16.89
N GLU A 170 -4.93 3.35 17.18
CA GLU A 170 -5.40 2.43 18.24
C GLU A 170 -5.54 3.12 19.59
N ASP A 171 -4.59 4.01 19.94
CA ASP A 171 -4.65 4.78 21.19
C ASP A 171 -5.87 5.68 21.25
N PHE A 172 -6.27 6.27 20.14
CA PHE A 172 -7.47 7.06 20.08
C PHE A 172 -8.73 6.20 20.25
N LEU A 173 -8.78 5.01 19.64
CA LEU A 173 -9.88 4.08 19.88
C LEU A 173 -9.97 3.63 21.33
N ARG A 174 -8.84 3.34 21.98
CA ARG A 174 -8.82 3.04 23.44
C ARG A 174 -9.39 4.20 24.26
N LYS A 175 -9.02 5.42 23.91
CA LYS A 175 -9.55 6.64 24.58
C LYS A 175 -11.05 6.80 24.36
N LEU A 176 -11.57 6.51 23.17
CA LEU A 176 -13.01 6.63 22.85
C LEU A 176 -13.87 5.57 23.55
N ASN A 177 -13.27 4.45 23.97
CA ASN A 177 -13.97 3.28 24.53
C ASN A 177 -13.43 2.88 25.91
N PRO A 178 -13.46 3.76 26.92
CA PRO A 178 -12.78 3.54 28.20
C PRO A 178 -13.34 2.37 29.02
N GLY A 179 -14.52 1.84 28.67
CA GLY A 179 -15.14 0.70 29.36
C GLY A 179 -14.98 -0.64 28.66
N ILE A 180 -14.23 -0.69 27.55
CA ILE A 180 -14.09 -1.89 26.71
C ILE A 180 -12.61 -2.27 26.63
N ASP A 181 -12.30 -3.55 26.88
CA ASP A 181 -10.96 -4.11 26.65
C ASP A 181 -10.79 -4.39 25.14
N LEU A 182 -10.28 -3.41 24.40
CA LEU A 182 -10.13 -3.49 22.96
C LEU A 182 -9.11 -4.56 22.49
N GLU A 183 -8.25 -5.04 23.40
CA GLU A 183 -7.33 -6.16 23.11
C GLU A 183 -8.04 -7.51 23.07
N LYS A 184 -9.27 -7.58 23.60
CA LYS A 184 -10.08 -8.80 23.70
C LYS A 184 -11.41 -8.71 22.97
N LEU A 185 -11.49 -7.89 21.94
CA LEU A 185 -12.71 -7.76 21.14
C LEU A 185 -13.18 -9.11 20.60
N GLN A 186 -14.50 -9.30 20.61
CA GLN A 186 -15.18 -10.50 20.13
C GLN A 186 -16.34 -10.15 19.20
N VAL A 187 -16.84 -11.13 18.47
CA VAL A 187 -18.06 -10.98 17.67
C VAL A 187 -19.23 -10.57 18.55
N GLY A 188 -19.92 -9.51 18.16
CA GLY A 188 -21.03 -8.90 18.90
C GLY A 188 -20.63 -7.68 19.73
N ASP A 189 -19.34 -7.46 20.01
CA ASP A 189 -18.89 -6.24 20.69
C ASP A 189 -19.14 -5.03 19.81
N THR A 190 -19.56 -3.94 20.45
CA THR A 190 -19.81 -2.68 19.76
C THR A 190 -18.85 -1.61 20.27
N VAL A 191 -18.10 -1.00 19.36
CA VAL A 191 -17.08 0.02 19.63
C VAL A 191 -17.47 1.35 19.03
N LYS A 192 -17.16 2.44 19.71
CA LYS A 192 -17.27 3.81 19.21
C LYS A 192 -16.07 4.11 18.32
N VAL A 193 -16.33 4.64 17.13
CA VAL A 193 -15.31 4.90 16.10
C VAL A 193 -15.53 6.27 15.48
N PRO A 194 -14.51 6.86 14.80
CA PRO A 194 -14.71 8.05 13.97
C PRO A 194 -15.75 7.80 12.88
N ASN A 195 -16.58 8.80 12.60
CA ASN A 195 -17.61 8.72 11.55
C ASN A 195 -17.03 9.03 10.15
N VAL A 196 -15.98 8.34 9.79
CA VAL A 196 -15.33 8.41 8.47
C VAL A 196 -15.93 7.36 7.54
N GLN A 197 -15.79 7.55 6.22
CA GLN A 197 -16.10 6.46 5.28
C GLN A 197 -15.10 5.32 5.51
N PRO A 198 -15.55 4.12 5.89
CA PRO A 198 -14.64 3.06 6.30
C PRO A 198 -13.81 2.53 5.14
N PHE A 199 -12.57 2.18 5.41
CA PHE A 199 -11.74 1.39 4.52
C PHE A 199 -12.19 -0.07 4.52
N GLU A 200 -12.59 -0.57 3.36
CA GLU A 200 -13.19 -1.90 3.19
C GLU A 200 -12.17 -2.86 2.57
N ILE A 201 -11.31 -3.46 3.40
CA ILE A 201 -10.31 -4.44 2.95
C ILE A 201 -10.95 -5.61 2.19
N GLY A 202 -12.15 -6.02 2.56
CA GLY A 202 -12.88 -7.11 1.92
C GLY A 202 -13.35 -6.83 0.49
N GLN A 203 -13.26 -5.59 0.02
CA GLN A 203 -13.55 -5.22 -1.38
C GLN A 203 -12.32 -5.30 -2.27
N LEU A 204 -11.14 -5.57 -1.71
CA LEU A 204 -9.91 -5.67 -2.48
C LEU A 204 -9.62 -7.14 -2.85
N SER A 205 -9.18 -7.34 -4.07
CA SER A 205 -8.71 -8.61 -4.61
C SER A 205 -7.31 -8.47 -5.21
N GLU A 206 -6.63 -9.59 -5.44
CA GLU A 206 -5.37 -9.62 -6.19
C GLU A 206 -5.65 -9.31 -7.65
N GLU A 207 -5.40 -8.07 -8.07
CA GLU A 207 -5.63 -7.65 -9.45
C GLU A 207 -4.62 -6.61 -9.93
N PHE A 208 -4.47 -6.52 -11.24
CA PHE A 208 -3.78 -5.41 -11.93
C PHE A 208 -4.81 -4.44 -12.48
N ILE A 209 -4.71 -3.18 -12.04
CA ILE A 209 -5.62 -2.12 -12.49
C ILE A 209 -5.25 -1.75 -13.94
N PRO A 210 -6.19 -1.83 -14.89
CA PRO A 210 -5.95 -1.43 -16.27
C PRO A 210 -5.81 0.08 -16.41
N ALA A 211 -5.20 0.53 -17.51
CA ALA A 211 -5.14 1.95 -17.83
C ALA A 211 -6.55 2.49 -18.07
N ASN A 212 -6.84 3.66 -17.48
CA ASN A 212 -8.11 4.35 -17.61
C ASN A 212 -7.92 5.70 -18.33
N PRO A 213 -8.44 5.87 -19.57
CA PRO A 213 -8.32 7.12 -20.31
C PRO A 213 -8.91 8.34 -19.60
N ALA A 214 -9.90 8.14 -18.71
CA ALA A 214 -10.48 9.24 -17.92
C ALA A 214 -9.48 9.91 -16.98
N PHE A 215 -8.34 9.24 -16.69
CA PHE A 215 -7.28 9.77 -15.84
C PHE A 215 -6.04 10.20 -16.63
N ALA A 216 -6.14 10.35 -17.95
CA ALA A 216 -5.00 10.67 -18.81
C ALA A 216 -4.36 12.05 -18.47
N SER A 217 -5.15 13.00 -17.96
CA SER A 217 -4.69 14.33 -17.52
C SER A 217 -4.15 14.35 -16.09
N ARG A 218 -4.32 13.23 -15.33
CA ARG A 218 -3.89 13.16 -13.94
C ARG A 218 -2.38 13.07 -13.82
N GLN A 219 -1.88 13.76 -12.81
CA GLN A 219 -0.46 13.79 -12.44
C GLN A 219 -0.34 13.64 -10.93
N ILE A 220 0.75 13.02 -10.50
CA ILE A 220 1.14 12.94 -9.09
C ILE A 220 2.35 13.84 -8.86
N PHE A 221 2.31 14.62 -7.79
CA PHE A 221 3.42 15.39 -7.27
C PHE A 221 3.78 14.88 -5.88
N VAL A 222 5.03 14.51 -5.68
CA VAL A 222 5.56 14.02 -4.41
C VAL A 222 6.52 15.05 -3.85
N ASP A 223 6.09 15.76 -2.82
CA ASP A 223 6.94 16.67 -2.06
C ASP A 223 7.63 15.90 -0.94
N THR A 224 8.95 15.70 -1.09
CA THR A 224 9.75 14.94 -0.13
C THR A 224 10.11 15.72 1.12
N HIS A 225 9.96 17.06 1.12
CA HIS A 225 10.22 17.92 2.27
C HIS A 225 8.97 18.07 3.14
N GLU A 226 7.82 18.22 2.48
CA GLU A 226 6.55 18.40 3.16
C GLU A 226 5.89 17.06 3.54
N ASN A 227 6.39 15.93 3.03
CA ASN A 227 5.86 14.57 3.22
C ASN A 227 4.41 14.45 2.72
N PHE A 228 4.13 14.99 1.53
CA PHE A 228 2.83 14.89 0.89
C PHE A 228 2.91 14.44 -0.56
N LEU A 229 1.87 13.72 -0.97
CA LEU A 229 1.58 13.36 -2.34
C LEU A 229 0.31 14.10 -2.77
N GLU A 230 0.39 14.87 -3.85
CA GLU A 230 -0.76 15.52 -4.48
C GLU A 230 -1.18 14.79 -5.74
N VAL A 231 -2.48 14.66 -5.97
CA VAL A 231 -3.05 14.26 -7.26
C VAL A 231 -3.68 15.49 -7.90
N ARG A 232 -3.27 15.80 -9.12
CA ARG A 232 -3.80 16.95 -9.88
C ARG A 232 -4.41 16.50 -11.20
N ASP A 233 -5.44 17.24 -11.63
CA ASP A 233 -6.05 17.16 -12.94
C ASP A 233 -5.80 18.49 -13.66
N GLY A 234 -4.77 18.53 -14.50
CA GLY A 234 -4.18 19.78 -14.92
C GLY A 234 -3.69 20.60 -13.72
N GLU A 235 -4.15 21.83 -13.57
CA GLU A 235 -3.80 22.69 -12.42
C GLU A 235 -4.66 22.45 -11.17
N LYS A 236 -5.79 21.74 -11.32
CA LYS A 236 -6.71 21.50 -10.21
C LYS A 236 -6.16 20.42 -9.26
N LEU A 237 -5.97 20.77 -8.00
CA LEU A 237 -5.68 19.81 -6.94
C LEU A 237 -6.95 19.00 -6.63
N VAL A 238 -6.88 17.67 -6.77
CA VAL A 238 -8.02 16.74 -6.62
C VAL A 238 -7.96 16.00 -5.31
N ALA A 239 -6.74 15.64 -4.88
CA ALA A 239 -6.50 14.91 -3.65
C ALA A 239 -5.10 15.16 -3.12
N GLU A 240 -4.93 14.94 -1.82
CA GLU A 240 -3.65 15.07 -1.15
C GLU A 240 -3.55 14.07 -0.01
N PHE A 241 -2.44 13.32 0.07
CA PHE A 241 -2.24 12.29 1.08
C PHE A 241 -0.88 12.43 1.75
N PRO A 242 -0.79 12.24 3.09
CA PRO A 242 0.48 12.19 3.78
C PRO A 242 1.27 10.95 3.40
N ILE A 243 2.58 11.11 3.31
CA ILE A 243 3.50 10.06 2.88
C ILE A 243 4.77 9.99 3.74
N THR A 244 5.50 8.91 3.55
CA THR A 244 6.90 8.78 3.97
C THR A 244 7.77 8.53 2.74
N PRO A 245 8.52 9.53 2.24
CA PRO A 245 9.32 9.41 1.02
C PRO A 245 10.78 9.07 1.35
N GLY A 246 11.20 7.84 1.10
CA GLY A 246 12.61 7.46 1.26
C GLY A 246 13.18 7.68 2.68
N SER A 247 14.49 7.77 2.76
CA SER A 247 15.25 8.07 3.99
C SER A 247 16.46 8.93 3.68
N LYS A 248 17.18 9.39 4.71
CA LYS A 248 18.45 10.13 4.52
C LYS A 248 19.50 9.31 3.78
N THR A 249 19.53 8.00 3.99
CA THR A 249 20.49 7.07 3.36
C THR A 249 20.00 6.52 2.02
N LEU A 250 18.69 6.39 1.85
CA LEU A 250 18.02 5.90 0.65
C LEU A 250 16.87 6.84 0.32
N PRO A 251 17.14 8.05 -0.22
CA PRO A 251 16.10 9.02 -0.52
C PRO A 251 15.23 8.59 -1.69
N ALA A 252 14.01 9.09 -1.73
CA ALA A 252 13.17 8.95 -2.92
C ALA A 252 13.87 9.60 -4.13
N PRO A 253 13.84 8.98 -5.31
CA PRO A 253 14.57 9.48 -6.47
C PRO A 253 13.89 10.73 -7.03
N ILE A 254 14.52 11.88 -6.85
CA ILE A 254 14.07 13.14 -7.43
C ILE A 254 14.02 13.03 -8.95
N GLY A 255 12.96 13.55 -9.58
CA GLY A 255 12.79 13.53 -11.03
C GLY A 255 11.35 13.26 -11.47
N VAL A 256 11.19 13.01 -12.77
CA VAL A 256 9.91 12.75 -13.41
C VAL A 256 9.85 11.27 -13.83
N TRP A 257 8.86 10.58 -13.33
CA TRP A 257 8.64 9.15 -13.51
C TRP A 257 7.25 8.87 -14.08
N LYS A 258 6.98 7.62 -14.40
CA LYS A 258 5.65 7.15 -14.82
C LYS A 258 5.28 5.90 -14.06
N ILE A 259 4.01 5.78 -13.71
CA ILE A 259 3.44 4.53 -13.21
C ILE A 259 3.45 3.51 -14.34
N LEU A 260 4.14 2.38 -14.16
CA LEU A 260 4.15 1.27 -15.11
C LEU A 260 2.96 0.33 -14.93
N GLY A 261 2.54 0.14 -13.69
CA GLY A 261 1.44 -0.75 -13.33
C GLY A 261 1.00 -0.51 -11.90
N ILE A 262 -0.26 -0.85 -11.64
CA ILE A 262 -0.90 -0.76 -10.33
C ILE A 262 -1.41 -2.16 -9.98
N ALA A 263 -0.97 -2.70 -8.85
CA ALA A 263 -1.44 -3.98 -8.32
C ALA A 263 -2.07 -3.77 -6.95
N THR A 264 -3.26 -4.31 -6.75
CA THR A 264 -3.90 -4.42 -5.44
C THR A 264 -3.58 -5.77 -4.81
N MET A 265 -3.56 -5.85 -3.48
CA MET A 265 -3.19 -7.03 -2.71
C MET A 265 -1.92 -7.70 -3.26
N PRO A 266 -0.78 -6.95 -3.36
CA PRO A 266 0.42 -7.42 -4.04
C PRO A 266 1.17 -8.47 -3.22
N TRP A 267 1.78 -9.43 -3.91
CA TRP A 267 2.88 -10.21 -3.37
C TRP A 267 4.13 -9.33 -3.26
N PHE A 268 4.80 -9.37 -2.12
CA PHE A 268 6.03 -8.63 -1.92
C PHE A 268 7.25 -9.55 -1.99
N ARG A 269 8.13 -9.29 -2.97
CA ARG A 269 9.45 -9.94 -3.03
C ARG A 269 10.41 -9.25 -2.05
N HIS A 270 10.58 -9.83 -0.88
CA HIS A 270 11.60 -9.39 0.07
C HIS A 270 12.96 -9.91 -0.37
N ASP A 271 13.80 -9.03 -0.87
CA ASP A 271 15.13 -9.30 -1.42
C ASP A 271 16.07 -8.22 -0.85
N GLU A 272 16.90 -8.61 0.11
CA GLU A 272 17.80 -7.67 0.80
C GLU A 272 18.79 -7.01 -0.17
N GLY A 273 19.21 -7.71 -1.22
CA GLY A 273 20.06 -7.14 -2.26
C GLY A 273 19.39 -5.97 -2.98
N VAL A 274 18.07 -6.09 -3.28
CA VAL A 274 17.29 -4.99 -3.85
C VAL A 274 17.12 -3.86 -2.84
N LEU A 275 16.76 -4.19 -1.61
CA LEU A 275 16.46 -3.20 -0.56
C LEU A 275 17.68 -2.37 -0.17
N MET A 276 18.85 -2.99 -0.09
CA MET A 276 20.08 -2.34 0.36
C MET A 276 20.95 -1.78 -0.78
N HIS A 277 20.91 -2.41 -1.95
CA HIS A 277 21.87 -2.13 -3.03
C HIS A 277 21.20 -1.93 -4.39
N GLY A 278 19.86 -2.09 -4.50
CA GLY A 278 19.13 -1.99 -5.77
C GLY A 278 19.41 -3.14 -6.75
N VAL A 279 20.05 -4.22 -6.31
CA VAL A 279 20.45 -5.37 -7.12
C VAL A 279 19.67 -6.60 -6.71
N ARG A 280 18.97 -7.24 -7.67
CA ARG A 280 18.24 -8.48 -7.40
C ARG A 280 19.19 -9.63 -7.12
N THR A 281 18.84 -10.43 -6.12
CA THR A 281 19.55 -11.66 -5.74
C THR A 281 18.63 -12.88 -5.90
N ASP A 282 19.23 -14.08 -5.82
CA ASP A 282 18.45 -15.33 -5.79
C ASP A 282 18.01 -15.70 -4.37
N ASP A 283 18.49 -14.97 -3.37
CA ASP A 283 18.06 -15.10 -1.96
C ASP A 283 16.95 -14.10 -1.66
N PHE A 284 15.71 -14.57 -1.73
CA PHE A 284 14.52 -13.75 -1.49
C PHE A 284 13.37 -14.56 -0.91
N TYR A 285 12.44 -13.85 -0.32
CA TYR A 285 11.18 -14.39 0.18
C TYR A 285 10.00 -13.72 -0.53
N ASN A 286 9.04 -14.53 -0.99
CA ASN A 286 7.77 -14.00 -1.47
C ASN A 286 6.78 -13.93 -0.30
N ILE A 287 6.47 -12.73 0.15
CA ILE A 287 5.54 -12.46 1.24
C ILE A 287 4.15 -12.31 0.64
N PRO A 288 3.13 -13.05 1.15
CA PRO A 288 1.80 -13.03 0.58
C PRO A 288 1.06 -11.71 0.80
N PRO A 289 -0.04 -11.48 0.07
CA PRO A 289 -0.88 -10.30 0.21
C PRO A 289 -1.50 -10.13 1.58
N GLY A 290 -1.87 -8.90 1.90
CA GLY A 290 -2.63 -8.55 3.11
C GLY A 290 -2.26 -7.19 3.67
N PRO A 291 -3.03 -6.67 4.64
CA PRO A 291 -2.81 -5.35 5.23
C PRO A 291 -1.44 -5.25 5.91
N ASN A 292 -0.98 -6.34 6.51
CA ASN A 292 0.33 -6.42 7.17
C ASN A 292 1.49 -6.87 6.24
N ASN A 293 1.27 -6.85 4.91
CA ASN A 293 2.37 -6.96 3.96
C ASN A 293 3.25 -5.69 4.04
N PRO A 294 4.59 -5.77 3.93
CA PRO A 294 5.49 -4.61 3.96
C PRO A 294 5.15 -3.48 2.99
N VAL A 295 4.49 -3.79 1.86
CA VAL A 295 4.00 -2.80 0.90
C VAL A 295 2.49 -2.56 1.00
N GLY A 296 1.86 -3.06 2.06
CA GLY A 296 0.43 -2.91 2.30
C GLY A 296 -0.43 -3.54 1.20
N ILE A 297 -1.56 -2.90 0.93
CA ILE A 297 -2.61 -3.41 0.02
C ILE A 297 -2.45 -2.96 -1.43
N LEU A 298 -1.44 -2.14 -1.73
CA LEU A 298 -1.26 -1.52 -3.04
C LEU A 298 0.22 -1.39 -3.40
N TRP A 299 0.54 -1.65 -4.67
CA TRP A 299 1.81 -1.34 -5.28
C TRP A 299 1.63 -0.63 -6.61
N MET A 300 2.11 0.60 -6.73
CA MET A 300 2.22 1.36 -7.98
C MET A 300 3.69 1.43 -8.38
N GLY A 301 4.12 0.54 -9.26
CA GLY A 301 5.50 0.48 -9.71
C GLY A 301 5.85 1.64 -10.65
N LEU A 302 6.96 2.35 -10.38
CA LEU A 302 7.46 3.41 -11.26
C LEU A 302 8.41 2.84 -12.32
N ASN A 303 8.65 3.60 -13.39
CA ASN A 303 9.66 3.25 -14.40
C ASN A 303 11.11 3.39 -13.88
N LYS A 304 11.30 3.68 -12.59
CA LYS A 304 12.54 3.50 -11.83
C LYS A 304 12.54 2.12 -11.21
N PRO A 305 13.45 1.21 -11.58
CA PRO A 305 13.48 -0.15 -11.02
C PRO A 305 13.53 -0.16 -9.49
N GLY A 306 12.65 -0.97 -8.88
CA GLY A 306 12.57 -1.13 -7.42
C GLY A 306 11.88 0.00 -6.66
N ILE A 307 11.42 1.04 -7.34
CA ILE A 307 10.75 2.18 -6.72
C ILE A 307 9.25 2.18 -7.06
N GLY A 308 8.43 2.48 -6.06
CA GLY A 308 6.98 2.57 -6.20
C GLY A 308 6.34 3.43 -5.12
N ILE A 309 5.05 3.70 -5.32
CA ILE A 309 4.14 4.25 -4.32
C ILE A 309 3.32 3.08 -3.78
N HIS A 310 3.22 2.94 -2.47
CA HIS A 310 2.57 1.76 -1.88
C HIS A 310 1.97 2.02 -0.50
N GLY A 311 1.10 1.12 -0.04
CA GLY A 311 0.57 1.10 1.31
C GLY A 311 1.62 0.78 2.38
N THR A 312 1.20 0.54 3.59
CA THR A 312 2.10 0.19 4.69
C THR A 312 1.40 -0.71 5.70
N ASN A 313 2.17 -1.61 6.31
CA ASN A 313 1.75 -2.40 7.47
C ASN A 313 1.82 -1.62 8.79
N ASN A 314 2.24 -0.37 8.77
CA ASN A 314 2.33 0.45 9.98
C ASN A 314 2.01 1.92 9.65
N PRO A 315 0.72 2.30 9.62
CA PRO A 315 0.29 3.66 9.30
C PRO A 315 0.74 4.69 10.35
N GLU A 316 1.08 4.26 11.58
CA GLU A 316 1.62 5.12 12.64
C GLU A 316 2.95 5.78 12.26
N THR A 317 3.66 5.21 11.28
CA THR A 317 4.97 5.68 10.84
C THR A 317 4.93 6.66 9.67
N ILE A 318 3.76 6.95 9.12
CA ILE A 318 3.62 7.91 8.02
C ILE A 318 4.12 9.29 8.46
N GLY A 319 5.02 9.87 7.66
CA GLY A 319 5.70 11.13 7.94
C GLY A 319 6.76 11.08 9.04
N ARG A 320 6.97 9.93 9.71
CA ARG A 320 7.89 9.80 10.85
C ARG A 320 9.01 8.79 10.64
N ALA A 321 8.76 7.74 9.88
CA ALA A 321 9.75 6.70 9.58
C ALA A 321 10.33 6.89 8.19
N SER A 322 11.54 6.42 8.00
CA SER A 322 12.21 6.41 6.70
C SER A 322 11.94 5.11 5.94
N SER A 323 11.92 5.18 4.61
CA SER A 323 11.80 4.04 3.71
C SER A 323 13.09 3.78 2.93
N HIS A 324 13.12 2.73 2.09
CA HIS A 324 14.25 2.40 1.22
C HIS A 324 14.12 3.06 -0.18
N GLY A 325 13.63 4.30 -0.25
CA GLY A 325 13.48 5.06 -1.49
C GLY A 325 12.07 5.05 -2.07
N CYS A 326 11.21 4.12 -1.65
CA CYS A 326 9.80 4.10 -2.03
C CYS A 326 8.98 5.15 -1.28
N ILE A 327 7.80 5.45 -1.81
CA ILE A 327 6.85 6.39 -1.24
C ILE A 327 5.75 5.57 -0.53
N ARG A 328 5.69 5.65 0.80
CA ARG A 328 4.67 4.97 1.61
C ARG A 328 3.52 5.90 1.90
N THR A 329 2.31 5.36 1.89
CA THR A 329 1.10 6.02 2.43
C THR A 329 0.30 5.02 3.26
N ALA A 330 -0.68 5.49 4.04
CA ALA A 330 -1.57 4.58 4.76
C ALA A 330 -2.38 3.70 3.80
N ASN A 331 -2.80 2.51 4.23
CA ASN A 331 -3.55 1.60 3.36
C ASN A 331 -4.89 2.22 2.90
N TRP A 332 -5.60 2.94 3.77
CA TRP A 332 -6.84 3.64 3.38
C TRP A 332 -6.61 4.75 2.35
N ASP A 333 -5.49 5.48 2.43
CA ASP A 333 -5.12 6.49 1.43
C ASP A 333 -4.66 5.82 0.13
N ALA A 334 -3.92 4.71 0.21
CA ALA A 334 -3.53 3.90 -0.94
C ALA A 334 -4.77 3.37 -1.70
N ALA A 335 -5.78 2.90 -0.97
CA ALA A 335 -7.04 2.44 -1.56
C ALA A 335 -7.78 3.54 -2.32
N ARG A 336 -7.74 4.78 -1.83
CA ARG A 336 -8.31 5.94 -2.52
C ARG A 336 -7.46 6.38 -3.71
N LEU A 337 -6.15 6.38 -3.55
CA LEU A 337 -5.20 6.80 -4.60
C LEU A 337 -5.33 5.93 -5.86
N LYS A 338 -5.57 4.61 -5.73
CA LYS A 338 -5.75 3.73 -6.88
C LYS A 338 -6.94 4.11 -7.77
N ASP A 339 -7.96 4.73 -7.19
CA ASP A 339 -9.17 5.15 -7.88
C ASP A 339 -9.06 6.57 -8.49
N LEU A 340 -7.92 7.22 -8.31
CA LEU A 340 -7.65 8.57 -8.80
C LEU A 340 -6.66 8.61 -9.96
N VAL A 341 -5.88 7.55 -10.19
CA VAL A 341 -4.80 7.51 -11.18
C VAL A 341 -4.80 6.18 -11.94
N SER A 342 -3.98 6.07 -12.98
CA SER A 342 -3.86 4.84 -13.76
C SER A 342 -2.44 4.58 -14.23
N PRO A 343 -2.12 3.37 -14.73
CA PRO A 343 -0.89 3.15 -15.46
C PRO A 343 -0.68 4.21 -16.55
N GLY A 344 0.53 4.74 -16.65
CA GLY A 344 0.87 5.87 -17.51
C GLY A 344 0.86 7.24 -16.84
N THR A 345 0.23 7.40 -15.66
CA THR A 345 0.24 8.65 -14.89
C THR A 345 1.68 9.11 -14.62
N THR A 346 1.94 10.39 -14.87
CA THR A 346 3.23 11.02 -14.57
C THR A 346 3.35 11.28 -13.07
N VAL A 347 4.53 11.00 -12.52
CA VAL A 347 4.90 11.20 -11.11
C VAL A 347 6.12 12.10 -11.05
N THR A 348 5.98 13.29 -10.49
CA THR A 348 7.08 14.23 -10.25
C THR A 348 7.46 14.18 -8.77
N ILE A 349 8.71 13.79 -8.48
CA ILE A 349 9.29 13.72 -7.13
C ILE A 349 10.28 14.86 -6.99
N PHE A 350 10.16 15.72 -5.94
CA PHE A 350 11.01 16.90 -5.70
C PHE A 350 11.23 17.17 -4.21
#